data_e277997ae125a59051a2b4f935234060
#
_entry.id   e277997ae125a59051a2b4f935234060
#
_cell.length_a   1.000
_cell.length_b   1.000
_cell.length_c   1.000
_cell.angle_alpha   90.00
_cell.angle_beta   90.00
_cell.angle_gamma   90.00
#
_symmetry.space_group_name_H-M   'P 1'
#
loop_
_entity.id
_entity.type
_entity.pdbx_description
1 polymer ?
#
loop_
_entity_poly.entity_id
_entity_poly.type
_entity_poly.pdbx_seq_one_letter_code
_entity_poly.pdbx_strand_id
1 'polypeptide(L)'
;MEKENFNVKVSNKIIEILDRDMETFNQKNRNSMINKIIFTYLKVKNEDDIQEKILNDIKKIEADISKEKEKKIKEIIKKNIYETLTIKKGNSKLVNFHLNKKTFDECKSLGENSNYFDTEFFRVVFEWYTLKAKYKREQILFHEEIEMLKEAINKKYELEFNIKTNDGKLVKIQDSYPFGIFESKDENFNYLVTVGKNGETYSTRISNMRNVSLIRKVFSVSKEVEEKAKKRIENKYYGMGNTVQCKIEFTEEGYSNYKTISHLRPKPEEVDEKNRVLSFREPEDSLFFYFKQFGGNIKVLEPQTLKNRLKEFYKKALENYEG
;
A
#
# COMPACT_ATOMS: atom_id res chain seq x y z
N MET A 1 -33.97 -1.59 10.62
CA MET A 1 -32.79 -2.18 11.27
C MET A 1 -32.17 -1.13 12.17
N GLU A 2 -32.22 -1.33 13.47
CA GLU A 2 -31.50 -0.45 14.41
C GLU A 2 -30.01 -0.55 14.11
N LYS A 3 -29.37 0.59 13.95
CA LYS A 3 -27.92 0.68 13.79
C LYS A 3 -27.31 0.52 15.18
N GLU A 4 -26.66 -0.58 15.47
CA GLU A 4 -25.90 -0.70 16.71
C GLU A 4 -24.76 0.29 16.72
N ASN A 5 -24.74 1.18 17.70
CA ASN A 5 -23.71 2.19 17.93
C ASN A 5 -22.71 1.64 18.96
N PHE A 6 -21.45 1.76 18.62
CA PHE A 6 -20.35 1.35 19.51
C PHE A 6 -19.54 2.55 19.94
N ASN A 7 -19.13 2.56 21.21
CA ASN A 7 -18.32 3.58 21.83
C ASN A 7 -17.09 2.92 22.45
N VAL A 8 -15.94 3.08 21.81
CA VAL A 8 -14.70 2.39 22.20
C VAL A 8 -13.66 3.40 22.66
N LYS A 9 -13.17 3.25 23.89
CA LYS A 9 -12.04 4.04 24.40
C LYS A 9 -10.73 3.48 23.86
N VAL A 10 -9.95 4.32 23.17
CA VAL A 10 -8.65 3.97 22.60
C VAL A 10 -7.61 5.05 22.92
N SER A 11 -6.32 4.73 22.79
CA SER A 11 -5.26 5.71 23.00
C SER A 11 -5.30 6.83 21.95
N ASN A 12 -4.80 8.03 22.30
CA ASN A 12 -4.69 9.15 21.36
C ASN A 12 -3.90 8.75 20.11
N LYS A 13 -2.85 7.94 20.25
CA LYS A 13 -2.02 7.45 19.14
C LYS A 13 -2.83 6.66 18.11
N ILE A 14 -3.80 5.85 18.53
CA ILE A 14 -4.69 5.11 17.62
C ILE A 14 -5.52 6.11 16.80
N ILE A 15 -6.09 7.12 17.45
CA ILE A 15 -6.91 8.14 16.77
C ILE A 15 -6.08 8.93 15.76
N GLU A 16 -4.89 9.35 16.13
CA GLU A 16 -3.96 10.05 15.24
C GLU A 16 -3.62 9.23 13.99
N ILE A 17 -3.40 7.92 14.14
CA ILE A 17 -3.15 7.03 13.00
C ILE A 17 -4.42 6.88 12.14
N LEU A 18 -5.59 6.67 12.75
CA LEU A 18 -6.84 6.57 12.01
C LEU A 18 -7.15 7.84 11.22
N ASP A 19 -6.97 9.03 11.82
CA ASP A 19 -7.23 10.31 11.17
C ASP A 19 -6.25 10.56 10.02
N ARG A 20 -4.95 10.34 10.26
CA ARG A 20 -3.93 10.45 9.22
C ARG A 20 -4.18 9.49 8.05
N ASP A 21 -4.54 8.23 8.34
CA ASP A 21 -4.78 7.24 7.31
C ASP A 21 -6.08 7.52 6.53
N MET A 22 -7.09 8.12 7.17
CA MET A 22 -8.29 8.58 6.50
C MET A 22 -7.97 9.58 5.38
N GLU A 23 -7.11 10.55 5.67
CA GLU A 23 -6.64 11.54 4.69
C GLU A 23 -5.70 10.90 3.65
N THR A 24 -4.67 10.20 4.13
CA THR A 24 -3.61 9.59 3.30
C THR A 24 -4.16 8.63 2.25
N PHE A 25 -5.16 7.82 2.61
CA PHE A 25 -5.78 6.82 1.74
C PHE A 25 -7.10 7.30 1.14
N ASN A 26 -7.39 8.59 1.22
CA ASN A 26 -8.58 9.20 0.63
C ASN A 26 -9.89 8.47 1.04
N GLN A 27 -10.05 8.10 2.31
CA GLN A 27 -11.27 7.46 2.78
C GLN A 27 -12.40 8.48 2.93
N LYS A 28 -13.63 8.08 2.60
CA LYS A 28 -14.81 8.97 2.58
C LYS A 28 -15.12 9.56 3.96
N ASN A 29 -15.05 8.75 5.00
CA ASN A 29 -15.25 9.13 6.39
C ASN A 29 -14.72 8.04 7.33
N ARG A 30 -14.55 8.40 8.60
CA ARG A 30 -14.01 7.51 9.64
C ARG A 30 -14.87 6.24 9.82
N ASN A 31 -16.18 6.36 9.81
CA ASN A 31 -17.07 5.20 10.00
C ASN A 31 -16.91 4.16 8.88
N SER A 32 -16.84 4.59 7.63
CA SER A 32 -16.61 3.70 6.49
C SER A 32 -15.24 3.00 6.60
N MET A 33 -14.20 3.76 6.99
CA MET A 33 -12.87 3.21 7.20
C MET A 33 -12.83 2.16 8.31
N ILE A 34 -13.47 2.44 9.45
CA ILE A 34 -13.56 1.50 10.59
C ILE A 34 -14.25 0.20 10.16
N ASN A 35 -15.35 0.29 9.41
CA ASN A 35 -16.03 -0.91 8.90
C ASN A 35 -15.12 -1.75 7.99
N LYS A 36 -14.32 -1.13 7.12
CA LYS A 36 -13.33 -1.85 6.30
C LYS A 36 -12.26 -2.55 7.15
N ILE A 37 -11.76 -1.87 8.19
CA ILE A 37 -10.77 -2.44 9.11
C ILE A 37 -11.35 -3.67 9.81
N ILE A 38 -12.56 -3.56 10.38
CA ILE A 38 -13.21 -4.65 11.10
C ILE A 38 -13.48 -5.80 10.13
N PHE A 39 -14.09 -5.53 8.97
CA PHE A 39 -14.40 -6.54 7.97
C PHE A 39 -13.15 -7.33 7.54
N THR A 40 -12.06 -6.63 7.21
CA THR A 40 -10.81 -7.27 6.81
C THR A 40 -10.19 -8.07 7.97
N TYR A 41 -10.22 -7.53 9.21
CA TYR A 41 -9.75 -8.27 10.37
C TYR A 41 -10.45 -9.61 10.51
N LEU A 42 -11.77 -9.63 10.33
CA LEU A 42 -12.58 -10.85 10.43
C LEU A 42 -12.22 -11.85 9.31
N LYS A 43 -12.02 -11.37 8.08
CA LYS A 43 -11.61 -12.22 6.94
C LYS A 43 -10.21 -12.82 7.13
N VAL A 44 -9.23 -11.99 7.42
CA VAL A 44 -7.83 -12.42 7.59
C VAL A 44 -7.67 -13.33 8.80
N LYS A 45 -8.46 -13.12 9.88
CA LYS A 45 -8.41 -13.98 11.06
C LYS A 45 -8.94 -15.38 10.79
N ASN A 46 -9.90 -15.51 9.87
CA ASN A 46 -10.41 -16.82 9.44
C ASN A 46 -9.40 -17.58 8.55
N GLU A 47 -8.56 -16.84 7.81
CA GLU A 47 -7.54 -17.43 6.92
C GLU A 47 -6.23 -17.78 7.66
N ASP A 48 -5.86 -16.98 8.66
CA ASP A 48 -4.66 -17.14 9.48
C ASP A 48 -5.05 -17.43 10.95
N ASP A 49 -5.72 -18.55 11.22
CA ASP A 49 -5.98 -18.92 12.62
C ASP A 49 -4.67 -19.28 13.31
N ILE A 50 -4.03 -18.22 13.88
CA ILE A 50 -2.82 -18.37 14.70
C ILE A 50 -3.06 -19.40 15.81
N GLN A 51 -4.29 -19.48 16.31
CA GLN A 51 -4.69 -20.46 17.33
C GLN A 51 -4.64 -21.88 16.77
N GLU A 52 -5.10 -22.08 15.54
CA GLU A 52 -5.01 -23.38 14.88
C GLU A 52 -3.59 -23.76 14.50
N LYS A 53 -2.78 -22.81 14.01
CA LYS A 53 -1.36 -23.05 13.75
C LYS A 53 -0.62 -23.45 15.03
N ILE A 54 -0.77 -22.68 16.12
CA ILE A 54 -0.18 -23.00 17.41
C ILE A 54 -0.69 -24.35 17.93
N LEU A 55 -1.98 -24.60 17.82
CA LEU A 55 -2.57 -25.86 18.22
C LEU A 55 -2.05 -27.05 17.42
N ASN A 56 -1.91 -26.88 16.10
CA ASN A 56 -1.33 -27.89 15.23
C ASN A 56 0.15 -28.14 15.54
N ASP A 57 0.92 -27.11 15.90
CA ASP A 57 2.30 -27.27 16.33
C ASP A 57 2.39 -27.97 17.70
N ILE A 58 1.48 -27.70 18.61
CA ILE A 58 1.37 -28.43 19.89
C ILE A 58 0.96 -29.89 19.62
N LYS A 59 0.02 -30.17 18.71
CA LYS A 59 -0.38 -31.52 18.31
C LYS A 59 0.76 -32.33 17.66
N LYS A 60 1.73 -31.68 17.02
CA LYS A 60 2.94 -32.34 16.51
C LYS A 60 3.87 -32.81 17.65
N ILE A 61 3.84 -32.11 18.78
CA ILE A 61 4.66 -32.42 19.97
C ILE A 61 3.94 -33.46 20.85
N GLU A 62 2.61 -33.35 21.01
CA GLU A 62 1.78 -34.23 21.83
C GLU A 62 0.59 -34.73 21.00
N ALA A 63 0.70 -35.94 20.45
CA ALA A 63 -0.28 -36.48 19.48
C ALA A 63 -1.69 -36.73 20.07
N ASP A 64 -1.81 -36.95 21.39
CA ASP A 64 -3.06 -37.28 22.08
C ASP A 64 -3.57 -36.13 22.96
N ILE A 65 -3.99 -35.03 22.33
CA ILE A 65 -4.62 -33.94 23.06
C ILE A 65 -6.13 -34.15 23.10
N SER A 66 -6.69 -34.36 24.32
CA SER A 66 -8.13 -34.45 24.48
C SER A 66 -8.84 -33.16 24.09
N LYS A 67 -10.09 -33.26 23.61
CA LYS A 67 -10.91 -32.08 23.24
C LYS A 67 -11.02 -31.02 24.35
N GLU A 68 -11.01 -31.46 25.61
CA GLU A 68 -11.05 -30.55 26.77
C GLU A 68 -9.73 -29.78 26.96
N LYS A 69 -8.58 -30.46 26.79
CA LYS A 69 -7.27 -29.82 26.79
C LYS A 69 -7.13 -28.84 25.61
N GLU A 70 -7.59 -29.22 24.43
CA GLU A 70 -7.62 -28.35 23.26
C GLU A 70 -8.39 -27.05 23.52
N LYS A 71 -9.56 -27.13 24.13
CA LYS A 71 -10.37 -25.96 24.50
C LYS A 71 -9.63 -25.06 25.49
N LYS A 72 -9.01 -25.63 26.53
CA LYS A 72 -8.21 -24.86 27.50
C LYS A 72 -6.98 -24.20 26.87
N ILE A 73 -6.30 -24.88 25.96
CA ILE A 73 -5.16 -24.33 25.23
C ILE A 73 -5.61 -23.13 24.37
N LYS A 74 -6.70 -23.24 23.63
CA LYS A 74 -7.28 -22.13 22.85
C LYS A 74 -7.65 -20.93 23.74
N GLU A 75 -8.22 -21.17 24.91
CA GLU A 75 -8.55 -20.12 25.88
C GLU A 75 -7.29 -19.43 26.43
N ILE A 76 -6.22 -20.19 26.74
CA ILE A 76 -4.95 -19.65 27.21
C ILE A 76 -4.26 -18.83 26.11
N ILE A 77 -4.21 -19.34 24.86
CA ILE A 77 -3.63 -18.62 23.73
C ILE A 77 -4.40 -17.32 23.51
N LYS A 78 -5.74 -17.39 23.50
CA LYS A 78 -6.62 -16.23 23.34
C LYS A 78 -6.33 -15.18 24.42
N LYS A 79 -6.30 -15.58 25.68
CA LYS A 79 -6.02 -14.68 26.81
C LYS A 79 -4.66 -14.02 26.69
N ASN A 80 -3.60 -14.77 26.43
CA ASN A 80 -2.24 -14.23 26.32
C ASN A 80 -2.04 -13.32 25.10
N ILE A 81 -2.65 -13.62 23.95
CA ILE A 81 -2.61 -12.74 22.78
C ILE A 81 -3.31 -11.40 23.09
N TYR A 82 -4.47 -11.43 23.74
CA TYR A 82 -5.20 -10.22 24.12
C TYR A 82 -4.48 -9.41 25.21
N GLU A 83 -3.89 -10.06 26.22
CA GLU A 83 -3.14 -9.36 27.29
C GLU A 83 -1.84 -8.73 26.79
N THR A 84 -1.19 -9.33 25.79
CA THR A 84 0.07 -8.81 25.21
C THR A 84 -0.16 -7.58 24.31
N LEU A 85 -1.37 -7.43 23.76
CA LEU A 85 -1.76 -6.30 22.91
C LEU A 85 -2.26 -5.09 23.70
N THR A 86 -2.43 -5.18 25.03
CA THR A 86 -2.92 -4.06 25.84
C THR A 86 -1.88 -2.95 25.94
N ILE A 87 -2.05 -1.90 25.14
CA ILE A 87 -1.23 -0.68 25.23
C ILE A 87 -1.49 -0.03 26.59
N LYS A 88 -0.40 0.23 27.34
CA LYS A 88 -0.43 0.90 28.65
C LYS A 88 -1.35 2.13 28.62
N LYS A 89 -2.19 2.26 29.65
CA LYS A 89 -3.15 3.34 29.86
C LYS A 89 -2.47 4.71 29.71
N GLY A 90 -2.64 5.34 28.56
CA GLY A 90 -2.37 6.76 28.33
C GLY A 90 -3.69 7.54 28.20
N ASN A 91 -3.62 8.84 27.90
CA ASN A 91 -4.82 9.65 27.60
C ASN A 91 -5.65 8.94 26.54
N SER A 92 -6.92 8.65 26.87
CA SER A 92 -7.82 7.91 26.00
C SER A 92 -8.92 8.83 25.46
N LYS A 93 -9.27 8.63 24.21
CA LYS A 93 -10.42 9.27 23.55
C LYS A 93 -11.44 8.23 23.11
N LEU A 94 -12.68 8.69 22.94
CA LEU A 94 -13.79 7.85 22.50
C LEU A 94 -13.88 7.83 20.98
N VAL A 95 -13.93 6.64 20.40
CA VAL A 95 -14.25 6.42 18.99
C VAL A 95 -15.67 5.89 18.89
N ASN A 96 -16.54 6.69 18.24
CA ASN A 96 -17.94 6.32 18.02
C ASN A 96 -18.10 5.85 16.57
N PHE A 97 -18.74 4.72 16.36
CA PHE A 97 -19.04 4.19 15.04
C PHE A 97 -20.26 3.26 15.09
N HIS A 98 -20.80 2.97 13.91
CA HIS A 98 -21.83 1.95 13.73
C HIS A 98 -21.41 0.95 12.64
N LEU A 99 -21.77 -0.30 12.80
CA LEU A 99 -21.51 -1.32 11.80
C LEU A 99 -22.49 -1.16 10.64
N ASN A 100 -21.98 -1.27 9.40
CA ASN A 100 -22.83 -1.44 8.23
C ASN A 100 -23.32 -2.89 8.15
N LYS A 101 -24.35 -3.14 7.34
CA LYS A 101 -24.96 -4.46 7.21
C LYS A 101 -23.93 -5.55 6.89
N LYS A 102 -23.03 -5.30 5.94
CA LYS A 102 -22.02 -6.25 5.50
C LYS A 102 -21.08 -6.67 6.64
N THR A 103 -20.52 -5.69 7.36
CA THR A 103 -19.62 -5.93 8.49
C THR A 103 -20.37 -6.61 9.65
N PHE A 104 -21.62 -6.23 9.88
CA PHE A 104 -22.45 -6.81 10.92
C PHE A 104 -22.78 -8.29 10.62
N ASP A 105 -23.17 -8.62 9.37
CA ASP A 105 -23.44 -9.99 8.94
C ASP A 105 -22.19 -10.87 9.05
N GLU A 106 -21.01 -10.32 8.72
CA GLU A 106 -19.72 -11.01 8.91
C GLU A 106 -19.42 -11.26 10.39
N CYS A 107 -19.67 -10.27 11.26
CA CYS A 107 -19.57 -10.44 12.70
C CYS A 107 -20.46 -11.60 13.19
N LYS A 108 -21.72 -11.66 12.75
CA LYS A 108 -22.65 -12.72 13.15
C LYS A 108 -22.23 -14.12 12.69
N SER A 109 -21.62 -14.25 11.53
CA SER A 109 -21.19 -15.54 10.98
C SER A 109 -20.13 -16.23 11.83
N LEU A 110 -19.43 -15.50 12.71
CA LEU A 110 -18.36 -16.02 13.57
C LEU A 110 -18.83 -16.60 14.91
N GLY A 111 -20.09 -16.50 15.23
CA GLY A 111 -20.66 -17.14 16.41
C GLY A 111 -22.00 -16.56 16.84
N GLU A 112 -22.95 -17.43 17.12
CA GLU A 112 -24.32 -17.09 17.60
C GLU A 112 -24.34 -16.45 19.01
N ASN A 113 -23.20 -16.43 19.72
CA ASN A 113 -23.08 -15.80 21.03
C ASN A 113 -22.78 -14.32 20.89
N SER A 114 -23.79 -13.48 20.95
CA SER A 114 -23.80 -12.03 20.85
C SER A 114 -22.88 -11.26 21.82
N ASN A 115 -22.18 -11.94 22.74
CA ASN A 115 -21.27 -11.34 23.71
C ASN A 115 -19.81 -11.20 23.21
N TYR A 116 -19.49 -11.56 21.94
CA TYR A 116 -18.14 -11.50 21.40
C TYR A 116 -17.72 -10.13 20.87
N PHE A 117 -18.66 -9.22 20.61
CA PHE A 117 -18.38 -7.88 20.05
C PHE A 117 -18.51 -6.81 21.12
N ASP A 118 -17.73 -6.95 22.16
CA ASP A 118 -17.59 -5.94 23.19
C ASP A 118 -16.57 -4.85 22.81
N THR A 119 -16.45 -3.86 23.65
CA THR A 119 -15.49 -2.76 23.45
C THR A 119 -14.04 -3.25 23.43
N GLU A 120 -13.73 -4.37 24.07
CA GLU A 120 -12.40 -4.98 24.10
C GLU A 120 -12.04 -5.57 22.73
N PHE A 121 -12.96 -6.30 22.08
CA PHE A 121 -12.76 -6.79 20.73
C PHE A 121 -12.39 -5.67 19.74
N PHE A 122 -13.16 -4.59 19.72
CA PHE A 122 -12.90 -3.48 18.80
C PHE A 122 -11.58 -2.77 19.14
N ARG A 123 -11.19 -2.70 20.41
CA ARG A 123 -9.90 -2.17 20.80
C ARG A 123 -8.76 -3.00 20.20
N VAL A 124 -8.83 -4.31 20.32
CA VAL A 124 -7.87 -5.25 19.71
C VAL A 124 -7.78 -5.06 18.19
N VAL A 125 -8.91 -4.91 17.51
CA VAL A 125 -8.96 -4.67 16.06
C VAL A 125 -8.23 -3.37 15.69
N PHE A 126 -8.46 -2.28 16.44
CA PHE A 126 -7.79 -1.00 16.18
C PHE A 126 -6.30 -1.06 16.48
N GLU A 127 -5.88 -1.75 17.54
CA GLU A 127 -4.47 -1.98 17.86
C GLU A 127 -3.79 -2.81 16.77
N TRP A 128 -4.40 -3.92 16.36
CA TRP A 128 -3.92 -4.74 15.27
C TRP A 128 -3.69 -3.92 13.98
N TYR A 129 -4.64 -3.08 13.62
CA TYR A 129 -4.51 -2.22 12.44
C TYR A 129 -3.36 -1.22 12.59
N THR A 130 -3.31 -0.50 13.71
CA THR A 130 -2.35 0.60 13.91
C THR A 130 -0.91 0.13 14.11
N LEU A 131 -0.69 -1.12 14.52
CA LEU A 131 0.63 -1.73 14.62
C LEU A 131 1.21 -2.15 13.26
N LYS A 132 0.40 -2.20 12.20
CA LYS A 132 0.89 -2.55 10.86
C LYS A 132 1.65 -1.39 10.22
N ALA A 133 2.64 -1.72 9.37
CA ALA A 133 3.28 -0.76 8.49
C ALA A 133 2.23 -0.08 7.57
N LYS A 134 2.49 1.15 7.14
CA LYS A 134 1.53 1.96 6.37
C LYS A 134 1.01 1.24 5.12
N TYR A 135 1.88 0.61 4.33
CA TYR A 135 1.46 -0.15 3.14
C TYR A 135 0.59 -1.37 3.48
N LYS A 136 0.80 -2.00 4.66
CA LYS A 136 -0.08 -3.07 5.14
C LYS A 136 -1.44 -2.53 5.56
N ARG A 137 -1.49 -1.34 6.17
CA ARG A 137 -2.76 -0.68 6.50
C ARG A 137 -3.55 -0.30 5.25
N GLU A 138 -2.85 0.11 4.18
CA GLU A 138 -3.49 0.29 2.87
C GLU A 138 -4.09 -1.02 2.35
N GLN A 139 -3.37 -2.15 2.43
CA GLN A 139 -3.88 -3.46 2.04
C GLN A 139 -5.14 -3.86 2.83
N ILE A 140 -5.21 -3.51 4.11
CA ILE A 140 -6.38 -3.75 4.94
C ILE A 140 -7.57 -2.92 4.46
N LEU A 141 -7.36 -1.63 4.17
CA LEU A 141 -8.43 -0.72 3.74
C LEU A 141 -8.95 -1.00 2.33
N PHE A 142 -8.12 -1.60 1.48
CA PHE A 142 -8.43 -1.91 0.08
C PHE A 142 -8.43 -3.42 -0.18
N HIS A 143 -8.72 -4.21 0.85
CA HIS A 143 -8.68 -5.68 0.77
C HIS A 143 -9.55 -6.22 -0.37
N GLU A 144 -10.80 -5.76 -0.50
CA GLU A 144 -11.72 -6.23 -1.54
C GLU A 144 -11.25 -5.83 -2.94
N GLU A 145 -10.77 -4.60 -3.09
CA GLU A 145 -10.21 -4.12 -4.34
C GLU A 145 -8.96 -4.93 -4.72
N ILE A 146 -8.09 -5.23 -3.75
CA ILE A 146 -6.88 -6.03 -3.99
C ILE A 146 -7.21 -7.46 -4.38
N GLU A 147 -8.19 -8.11 -3.75
CA GLU A 147 -8.61 -9.45 -4.15
C GLU A 147 -9.20 -9.47 -5.57
N MET A 148 -9.99 -8.45 -5.93
CA MET A 148 -10.47 -8.27 -7.30
C MET A 148 -9.32 -8.07 -8.30
N LEU A 149 -8.30 -7.27 -7.94
CA LEU A 149 -7.11 -7.06 -8.77
C LEU A 149 -6.31 -8.36 -8.95
N LYS A 150 -6.15 -9.15 -7.89
CA LYS A 150 -5.51 -10.48 -7.96
C LYS A 150 -6.28 -11.43 -8.88
N GLU A 151 -7.61 -11.44 -8.81
CA GLU A 151 -8.44 -12.22 -9.73
C GLU A 151 -8.20 -11.79 -11.18
N ALA A 152 -8.19 -10.48 -11.45
CA ALA A 152 -7.94 -9.95 -12.77
C ALA A 152 -6.57 -10.35 -13.33
N ILE A 153 -5.52 -10.27 -12.50
CA ILE A 153 -4.16 -10.67 -12.86
C ILE A 153 -4.11 -12.15 -13.20
N ASN A 154 -4.66 -13.01 -12.32
CA ASN A 154 -4.60 -14.47 -12.48
C ASN A 154 -5.37 -14.96 -13.71
N LYS A 155 -6.53 -14.35 -13.98
CA LYS A 155 -7.41 -14.72 -15.10
C LYS A 155 -7.14 -13.92 -16.37
N LYS A 156 -6.19 -12.98 -16.32
CA LYS A 156 -5.88 -12.03 -17.42
C LYS A 156 -7.12 -11.27 -17.92
N TYR A 157 -7.93 -10.77 -16.98
CA TYR A 157 -9.09 -9.96 -17.29
C TYR A 157 -8.73 -8.49 -17.38
N GLU A 158 -9.35 -7.78 -18.33
CA GLU A 158 -9.24 -6.32 -18.44
C GLU A 158 -9.87 -5.63 -17.22
N LEU A 159 -9.36 -4.44 -16.90
CA LEU A 159 -9.85 -3.59 -15.82
C LEU A 159 -10.35 -2.25 -16.36
N GLU A 160 -11.41 -1.76 -15.75
CA GLU A 160 -11.77 -0.34 -15.77
C GLU A 160 -11.72 0.22 -14.35
N PHE A 161 -11.22 1.44 -14.20
CA PHE A 161 -11.20 2.15 -12.91
C PHE A 161 -11.05 3.65 -13.12
N ASN A 162 -11.35 4.42 -12.09
CA ASN A 162 -11.07 5.86 -12.09
C ASN A 162 -9.83 6.13 -11.25
N ILE A 163 -9.01 7.08 -11.66
CA ILE A 163 -7.88 7.59 -10.87
C ILE A 163 -8.26 8.98 -10.36
N LYS A 164 -8.11 9.20 -9.04
CA LYS A 164 -8.17 10.53 -8.47
C LYS A 164 -6.81 11.21 -8.67
N THR A 165 -6.78 12.26 -9.46
CA THR A 165 -5.60 13.08 -9.71
C THR A 165 -5.31 14.03 -8.54
N ASN A 166 -4.12 14.64 -8.52
CA ASN A 166 -3.71 15.54 -7.43
C ASN A 166 -4.60 16.79 -7.32
N ASP A 167 -5.22 17.23 -8.43
CA ASP A 167 -6.20 18.31 -8.46
C ASP A 167 -7.63 17.86 -8.10
N GLY A 168 -7.79 16.61 -7.66
CA GLY A 168 -9.04 16.04 -7.19
C GLY A 168 -9.98 15.53 -8.26
N LYS A 169 -9.64 15.66 -9.56
CA LYS A 169 -10.45 15.14 -10.68
C LYS A 169 -10.41 13.62 -10.74
N LEU A 170 -11.47 13.03 -11.28
CA LEU A 170 -11.53 11.61 -11.58
C LEU A 170 -11.33 11.41 -13.08
N VAL A 171 -10.27 10.68 -13.42
CA VAL A 171 -9.96 10.29 -14.80
C VAL A 171 -10.31 8.81 -14.96
N LYS A 172 -11.16 8.50 -15.93
CA LYS A 172 -11.53 7.11 -16.25
C LYS A 172 -10.42 6.45 -17.06
N ILE A 173 -9.97 5.30 -16.59
CA ILE A 173 -9.00 4.43 -17.26
C ILE A 173 -9.75 3.20 -17.76
N GLN A 174 -9.63 2.92 -19.06
CA GLN A 174 -10.22 1.78 -19.76
C GLN A 174 -9.14 1.01 -20.50
N ASP A 175 -9.47 -0.19 -20.99
CA ASP A 175 -8.55 -1.08 -21.71
C ASP A 175 -7.22 -1.25 -20.95
N SER A 176 -7.33 -1.46 -19.65
CA SER A 176 -6.17 -1.58 -18.75
C SER A 176 -5.93 -3.06 -18.40
N TYR A 177 -4.74 -3.54 -18.68
CA TYR A 177 -4.33 -4.93 -18.51
C TYR A 177 -3.45 -5.08 -17.28
N PRO A 178 -3.96 -5.68 -16.18
CA PRO A 178 -3.19 -5.81 -14.92
C PRO A 178 -2.15 -6.93 -15.02
N PHE A 179 -0.94 -6.66 -14.53
CA PHE A 179 0.17 -7.60 -14.52
C PHE A 179 0.65 -8.00 -13.12
N GLY A 180 0.55 -7.12 -12.16
CA GLY A 180 0.97 -7.44 -10.80
C GLY A 180 0.81 -6.27 -9.85
N ILE A 181 0.92 -6.60 -8.56
CA ILE A 181 0.91 -5.63 -7.48
C ILE A 181 2.26 -5.70 -6.78
N PHE A 182 2.87 -4.55 -6.51
CA PHE A 182 4.06 -4.48 -5.69
C PHE A 182 3.89 -3.47 -4.55
N GLU A 183 4.61 -3.71 -3.47
CA GLU A 183 4.71 -2.80 -2.34
C GLU A 183 5.98 -1.95 -2.45
N SER A 184 5.83 -0.63 -2.46
CA SER A 184 6.95 0.28 -2.29
C SER A 184 7.19 0.49 -0.81
N LYS A 185 8.28 -0.09 -0.29
CA LYS A 185 8.65 0.07 1.13
C LYS A 185 9.06 1.51 1.43
N ASP A 186 9.67 2.19 0.48
CA ASP A 186 10.18 3.55 0.63
C ASP A 186 9.05 4.57 0.71
N GLU A 187 8.04 4.46 -0.15
CA GLU A 187 6.85 5.31 -0.11
C GLU A 187 5.76 4.79 0.83
N ASN A 188 5.86 3.53 1.24
CA ASN A 188 4.86 2.87 2.08
C ASN A 188 3.45 2.80 1.47
N PHE A 189 3.37 2.50 0.15
CA PHE A 189 2.14 2.30 -0.61
C PHE A 189 2.19 1.06 -1.50
N ASN A 190 1.03 0.64 -1.95
CA ASN A 190 0.88 -0.46 -2.90
C ASN A 190 0.54 0.08 -4.29
N TYR A 191 1.15 -0.50 -5.31
CA TYR A 191 0.99 -0.11 -6.70
C TYR A 191 0.54 -1.28 -7.55
N LEU A 192 -0.47 -1.05 -8.38
CA LEU A 192 -0.86 -1.94 -9.46
C LEU A 192 -0.07 -1.58 -10.71
N VAL A 193 0.59 -2.56 -11.33
CA VAL A 193 1.18 -2.42 -12.65
C VAL A 193 0.15 -2.85 -13.69
N THR A 194 -0.10 -1.96 -14.64
CA THR A 194 -0.97 -2.22 -15.78
C THR A 194 -0.27 -1.90 -17.09
N VAL A 195 -0.75 -2.51 -18.16
CA VAL A 195 -0.42 -2.16 -19.54
C VAL A 195 -1.65 -1.52 -20.16
N GLY A 196 -1.46 -0.39 -20.80
CA GLY A 196 -2.51 0.26 -21.59
C GLY A 196 -2.61 -0.34 -22.99
N LYS A 197 -3.67 0.02 -23.72
CA LYS A 197 -3.90 -0.42 -25.11
C LYS A 197 -2.77 -0.06 -26.07
N ASN A 198 -2.03 1.01 -25.75
CA ASN A 198 -0.86 1.47 -26.51
C ASN A 198 0.42 0.65 -26.22
N GLY A 199 0.35 -0.39 -25.36
CA GLY A 199 1.51 -1.19 -24.94
C GLY A 199 2.39 -0.53 -23.89
N GLU A 200 2.03 0.66 -23.41
CA GLU A 200 2.77 1.35 -22.35
C GLU A 200 2.44 0.79 -20.96
N THR A 201 3.43 0.78 -20.09
CA THR A 201 3.28 0.27 -18.72
C THR A 201 3.09 1.41 -17.71
N TYR A 202 2.15 1.23 -16.80
CA TYR A 202 1.81 2.22 -15.80
C TYR A 202 1.86 1.60 -14.40
N SER A 203 2.25 2.38 -13.40
CA SER A 203 2.11 2.01 -11.99
C SER A 203 1.09 2.94 -11.34
N THR A 204 -0.02 2.39 -10.88
CA THR A 204 -1.10 3.15 -10.25
C THR A 204 -1.20 2.80 -8.79
N ARG A 205 -1.14 3.81 -7.91
CA ARG A 205 -1.30 3.63 -6.48
C ARG A 205 -2.71 3.17 -6.15
N ILE A 206 -2.86 2.07 -5.39
CA ILE A 206 -4.16 1.43 -5.13
C ILE A 206 -5.11 2.39 -4.41
N SER A 207 -4.62 3.15 -3.42
CA SER A 207 -5.44 4.12 -2.70
C SER A 207 -5.94 5.30 -3.53
N ASN A 208 -5.44 5.50 -4.76
CA ASN A 208 -5.95 6.49 -5.71
C ASN A 208 -6.99 5.91 -6.68
N MET A 209 -7.15 4.59 -6.71
CA MET A 209 -8.13 3.94 -7.58
C MET A 209 -9.54 4.03 -7.00
N ARG A 210 -10.53 4.20 -7.86
CA ARG A 210 -11.96 4.26 -7.52
C ARG A 210 -12.76 3.49 -8.55
N ASN A 211 -13.89 2.91 -8.11
CA ASN A 211 -14.83 2.23 -9.00
C ASN A 211 -14.14 1.17 -9.86
N VAL A 212 -13.31 0.34 -9.25
CA VAL A 212 -12.61 -0.75 -9.94
C VAL A 212 -13.64 -1.77 -10.41
N SER A 213 -13.60 -2.13 -11.69
CA SER A 213 -14.50 -3.10 -12.31
C SER A 213 -13.71 -4.10 -13.14
N LEU A 214 -14.06 -5.37 -13.01
CA LEU A 214 -13.55 -6.45 -13.84
C LEU A 214 -14.32 -6.49 -15.14
N ILE A 215 -13.60 -6.35 -16.25
CA ILE A 215 -14.13 -6.64 -17.58
C ILE A 215 -13.68 -8.06 -17.91
N ARG A 216 -14.64 -9.02 -17.88
CA ARG A 216 -14.34 -10.46 -18.09
C ARG A 216 -13.96 -10.77 -19.54
N LYS A 217 -13.16 -9.90 -20.13
CA LYS A 217 -12.54 -10.05 -21.44
C LYS A 217 -11.07 -10.35 -21.22
N VAL A 218 -10.62 -11.49 -21.76
CA VAL A 218 -9.23 -11.94 -21.65
C VAL A 218 -8.37 -11.12 -22.61
N PHE A 219 -7.27 -10.59 -22.09
CA PHE A 219 -6.29 -9.85 -22.89
C PHE A 219 -5.04 -10.71 -23.18
N SER A 220 -4.36 -10.34 -24.23
CA SER A 220 -3.01 -10.80 -24.54
C SER A 220 -2.14 -9.63 -25.00
N VAL A 221 -0.88 -9.66 -24.65
CA VAL A 221 0.12 -8.65 -25.05
C VAL A 221 1.34 -9.36 -25.63
N SER A 222 2.17 -8.63 -26.36
CA SER A 222 3.41 -9.16 -26.88
C SER A 222 4.38 -9.53 -25.76
N LYS A 223 5.28 -10.49 -26.02
CA LYS A 223 6.32 -10.89 -25.04
C LYS A 223 7.16 -9.69 -24.55
N GLU A 224 7.49 -8.76 -25.46
CA GLU A 224 8.25 -7.57 -25.13
C GLU A 224 7.53 -6.69 -24.11
N VAL A 225 6.21 -6.48 -24.26
CA VAL A 225 5.39 -5.71 -23.33
C VAL A 225 5.26 -6.44 -21.99
N GLU A 226 5.11 -7.76 -22.00
CA GLU A 226 5.07 -8.58 -20.81
C GLU A 226 6.38 -8.46 -20.01
N GLU A 227 7.53 -8.51 -20.67
CA GLU A 227 8.84 -8.35 -20.03
C GLU A 227 9.02 -6.93 -19.46
N LYS A 228 8.56 -5.88 -20.16
CA LYS A 228 8.54 -4.51 -19.61
C LYS A 228 7.72 -4.42 -18.33
N ALA A 229 6.53 -5.03 -18.32
CA ALA A 229 5.68 -5.05 -17.11
C ALA A 229 6.33 -5.83 -15.96
N LYS A 230 6.93 -6.99 -16.21
CA LYS A 230 7.69 -7.78 -15.21
C LYS A 230 8.84 -6.98 -14.61
N LYS A 231 9.67 -6.37 -15.45
CA LYS A 231 10.79 -5.52 -15.01
C LYS A 231 10.31 -4.34 -14.14
N ARG A 232 9.15 -3.75 -14.47
CA ARG A 232 8.57 -2.68 -13.67
C ARG A 232 8.17 -3.17 -12.27
N ILE A 233 7.64 -4.38 -12.14
CA ILE A 233 7.28 -5.00 -10.86
C ILE A 233 8.55 -5.34 -10.07
N GLU A 234 9.52 -6.00 -10.69
CA GLU A 234 10.78 -6.43 -10.07
C GLU A 234 11.58 -5.23 -9.53
N ASN A 235 11.69 -4.18 -10.32
CA ASN A 235 12.41 -2.96 -9.95
C ASN A 235 11.56 -2.00 -9.09
N LYS A 236 10.27 -2.33 -8.86
CA LYS A 236 9.32 -1.52 -8.08
C LYS A 236 9.19 -0.08 -8.57
N TYR A 237 9.16 0.10 -9.89
CA TYR A 237 9.02 1.41 -10.50
C TYR A 237 7.60 1.96 -10.31
N TYR A 238 7.46 2.98 -9.47
CA TYR A 238 6.18 3.63 -9.15
C TYR A 238 5.95 4.95 -9.96
N GLY A 239 6.98 5.51 -10.60
CA GLY A 239 6.86 6.71 -11.45
C GLY A 239 5.93 6.50 -12.63
N MET A 240 5.14 7.53 -12.96
CA MET A 240 4.42 7.60 -14.23
C MET A 240 5.40 7.98 -15.33
N GLY A 241 5.16 7.48 -16.55
CA GLY A 241 5.96 7.81 -17.73
C GLY A 241 6.82 6.66 -18.25
N ASN A 242 7.34 6.88 -19.45
CA ASN A 242 8.20 5.92 -20.14
C ASN A 242 9.56 5.82 -19.47
N THR A 243 10.12 4.62 -19.50
CA THR A 243 11.52 4.42 -19.14
C THR A 243 12.40 5.13 -20.16
N VAL A 244 13.27 6.01 -19.67
CA VAL A 244 14.21 6.78 -20.49
C VAL A 244 15.64 6.38 -20.19
N GLN A 245 16.49 6.45 -21.20
CA GLN A 245 17.94 6.41 -21.00
C GLN A 245 18.37 7.79 -20.48
N CYS A 246 19.03 7.81 -19.34
CA CYS A 246 19.48 9.04 -18.70
C CYS A 246 20.97 8.97 -18.40
N LYS A 247 21.68 10.07 -18.68
CA LYS A 247 23.11 10.20 -18.40
C LYS A 247 23.35 11.46 -17.59
N ILE A 248 23.98 11.29 -16.44
CA ILE A 248 24.20 12.38 -15.48
C ILE A 248 25.67 12.45 -15.11
N GLU A 249 26.23 13.66 -15.21
CA GLU A 249 27.53 14.03 -14.73
C GLU A 249 27.40 14.66 -13.33
N PHE A 250 28.23 14.24 -12.39
CA PHE A 250 28.20 14.71 -11.01
C PHE A 250 29.43 15.53 -10.70
N THR A 251 29.27 16.58 -9.88
CA THR A 251 30.39 17.16 -9.16
C THR A 251 30.92 16.15 -8.13
N GLU A 252 32.07 16.43 -7.52
CA GLU A 252 32.59 15.58 -6.44
C GLU A 252 31.62 15.50 -5.25
N GLU A 253 31.05 16.62 -4.84
CA GLU A 253 30.03 16.70 -3.81
C GLU A 253 28.74 15.97 -4.24
N GLY A 254 28.26 16.16 -5.47
CA GLY A 254 27.12 15.49 -6.02
C GLY A 254 27.28 13.98 -6.02
N TYR A 255 28.45 13.48 -6.36
CA TYR A 255 28.74 12.04 -6.36
C TYR A 255 28.78 11.46 -4.93
N SER A 256 29.33 12.20 -3.97
CA SER A 256 29.29 11.84 -2.55
C SER A 256 27.85 11.79 -2.04
N ASN A 257 27.04 12.80 -2.37
CA ASN A 257 25.63 12.85 -2.00
C ASN A 257 24.83 11.69 -2.63
N TYR A 258 25.10 11.33 -3.88
CA TYR A 258 24.50 10.18 -4.53
C TYR A 258 24.78 8.87 -3.78
N LYS A 259 26.01 8.69 -3.28
CA LYS A 259 26.40 7.52 -2.48
C LYS A 259 25.72 7.49 -1.10
N THR A 260 25.37 8.64 -0.55
CA THR A 260 24.83 8.78 0.81
C THR A 260 23.30 8.77 0.82
N ILE A 261 22.65 9.47 -0.12
CA ILE A 261 21.18 9.55 -0.21
C ILE A 261 20.64 8.25 -0.80
N SER A 262 20.22 7.34 0.05
CA SER A 262 19.72 6.01 -0.35
C SER A 262 18.24 5.98 -0.70
N HIS A 263 17.44 6.94 -0.20
CA HIS A 263 16.00 6.98 -0.43
C HIS A 263 15.68 7.22 -1.91
N LEU A 264 14.94 6.31 -2.53
CA LEU A 264 14.56 6.36 -3.94
C LEU A 264 15.73 6.44 -4.93
N ARG A 265 16.93 6.07 -4.52
CA ARG A 265 18.13 6.14 -5.34
C ARG A 265 18.02 5.24 -6.57
N PRO A 266 18.07 5.77 -7.78
CA PRO A 266 18.09 4.98 -9.01
C PRO A 266 19.37 4.13 -9.07
N LYS A 267 19.26 2.91 -9.60
CA LYS A 267 20.43 2.05 -9.81
C LYS A 267 21.06 2.38 -11.17
N PRO A 268 22.36 2.67 -11.22
CA PRO A 268 23.02 2.89 -12.50
C PRO A 268 23.18 1.59 -13.28
N GLU A 269 22.97 1.65 -14.60
CA GLU A 269 23.37 0.57 -15.52
C GLU A 269 24.87 0.60 -15.82
N GLU A 270 25.43 1.82 -15.93
CA GLU A 270 26.84 2.03 -16.20
C GLU A 270 27.40 3.11 -15.27
N VAL A 271 28.65 2.94 -14.86
CA VAL A 271 29.37 3.86 -13.97
C VAL A 271 30.73 4.19 -14.54
N ASP A 272 30.93 5.44 -14.91
CA ASP A 272 32.27 6.00 -15.21
C ASP A 272 32.76 6.79 -13.99
N GLU A 273 33.48 6.11 -13.11
CA GLU A 273 33.97 6.73 -11.86
C GLU A 273 34.97 7.84 -12.12
N LYS A 274 35.78 7.74 -13.17
CA LYS A 274 36.83 8.74 -13.51
C LYS A 274 36.22 10.09 -13.84
N ASN A 275 35.16 10.07 -14.64
CA ASN A 275 34.47 11.28 -15.06
C ASN A 275 33.23 11.59 -14.19
N ARG A 276 32.93 10.73 -13.22
CA ARG A 276 31.69 10.79 -12.38
C ARG A 276 30.44 10.89 -13.21
N VAL A 277 30.36 10.10 -14.28
CA VAL A 277 29.20 10.01 -15.16
C VAL A 277 28.50 8.67 -14.94
N LEU A 278 27.21 8.71 -14.63
CA LEU A 278 26.38 7.53 -14.44
C LEU A 278 25.26 7.50 -15.48
N SER A 279 25.00 6.29 -16.00
CA SER A 279 23.88 6.03 -16.91
C SER A 279 22.78 5.26 -16.16
N PHE A 280 21.55 5.68 -16.36
CA PHE A 280 20.36 5.11 -15.73
C PHE A 280 19.30 4.77 -16.78
N ARG A 281 18.49 3.76 -16.49
CA ARG A 281 17.34 3.40 -17.31
C ARG A 281 16.11 3.25 -16.43
N GLU A 282 15.42 4.34 -16.19
CA GLU A 282 14.29 4.44 -15.28
C GLU A 282 13.18 5.37 -15.82
N PRO A 283 11.95 5.32 -15.25
CA PRO A 283 10.93 6.30 -15.56
C PRO A 283 11.44 7.72 -15.30
N GLU A 284 11.20 8.64 -16.24
CA GLU A 284 11.66 10.02 -16.15
C GLU A 284 11.20 10.71 -14.86
N ASP A 285 9.98 10.41 -14.41
CA ASP A 285 9.47 10.95 -13.14
C ASP A 285 10.31 10.53 -11.94
N SER A 286 10.73 9.26 -11.86
CA SER A 286 11.59 8.76 -10.78
C SER A 286 12.93 9.49 -10.77
N LEU A 287 13.52 9.64 -11.95
CA LEU A 287 14.78 10.39 -12.10
C LEU A 287 14.62 11.86 -11.70
N PHE A 288 13.54 12.52 -12.16
CA PHE A 288 13.26 13.90 -11.81
C PHE A 288 13.10 14.07 -10.29
N PHE A 289 12.27 13.24 -9.64
CA PHE A 289 12.03 13.36 -8.19
C PHE A 289 13.29 13.10 -7.36
N TYR A 290 14.15 12.16 -7.80
CA TYR A 290 15.41 11.91 -7.12
C TYR A 290 16.41 13.02 -7.36
N PHE A 291 16.63 13.43 -8.62
CA PHE A 291 17.73 14.35 -8.95
C PHE A 291 17.43 15.83 -8.69
N LYS A 292 16.18 16.24 -8.56
CA LYS A 292 15.84 17.64 -8.21
C LYS A 292 16.43 18.13 -6.88
N GLN A 293 16.84 17.24 -5.99
CA GLN A 293 17.46 17.61 -4.71
C GLN A 293 18.96 17.93 -4.81
N PHE A 294 19.58 17.64 -5.97
CA PHE A 294 21.03 17.83 -6.15
C PHE A 294 21.42 19.24 -6.59
N GLY A 295 20.49 20.05 -7.06
CA GLY A 295 20.75 21.43 -7.48
C GLY A 295 21.86 21.54 -8.51
N GLY A 296 22.84 22.40 -8.24
CA GLY A 296 24.02 22.60 -9.09
C GLY A 296 25.04 21.46 -9.07
N ASN A 297 24.86 20.45 -8.24
CA ASN A 297 25.78 19.33 -8.05
C ASN A 297 25.68 18.24 -9.10
N ILE A 298 24.75 18.38 -10.06
CA ILE A 298 24.58 17.48 -11.20
C ILE A 298 24.38 18.25 -12.49
N LYS A 299 24.73 17.59 -13.61
CA LYS A 299 24.40 18.02 -14.95
C LYS A 299 23.81 16.88 -15.73
N VAL A 300 22.54 17.03 -16.15
CA VAL A 300 21.88 16.05 -17.02
C VAL A 300 22.47 16.21 -18.42
N LEU A 301 23.10 15.15 -18.93
CA LEU A 301 23.61 15.09 -20.29
C LEU A 301 22.48 14.65 -21.24
N GLU A 302 21.74 13.62 -20.85
CA GLU A 302 20.59 13.01 -21.54
C GLU A 302 19.53 12.55 -20.53
N PRO A 303 18.21 12.54 -20.85
CA PRO A 303 17.60 13.10 -22.07
C PRO A 303 17.35 14.63 -21.92
N GLN A 304 17.11 15.28 -23.06
CA GLN A 304 16.82 16.72 -23.07
C GLN A 304 15.51 17.06 -22.35
N THR A 305 14.54 16.13 -22.31
CA THR A 305 13.26 16.29 -21.58
C THR A 305 13.50 16.47 -20.10
N LEU A 306 14.25 15.58 -19.46
CA LEU A 306 14.59 15.66 -18.04
C LEU A 306 15.41 16.93 -17.74
N LYS A 307 16.37 17.28 -18.61
CA LYS A 307 17.17 18.50 -18.47
C LYS A 307 16.31 19.76 -18.46
N ASN A 308 15.37 19.87 -19.40
CA ASN A 308 14.45 21.00 -19.49
C ASN A 308 13.53 21.06 -18.26
N ARG A 309 13.03 19.92 -17.81
CA ARG A 309 12.15 19.81 -16.64
C ARG A 309 12.85 20.27 -15.34
N LEU A 310 14.09 19.86 -15.11
CA LEU A 310 14.88 20.32 -13.97
C LEU A 310 15.18 21.82 -14.06
N LYS A 311 15.53 22.32 -15.26
CA LYS A 311 15.75 23.75 -15.50
C LYS A 311 14.53 24.58 -15.13
N GLU A 312 13.34 24.20 -15.60
CA GLU A 312 12.08 24.89 -15.27
C GLU A 312 11.75 24.80 -13.77
N PHE A 313 12.02 23.67 -13.14
CA PHE A 313 11.83 23.51 -11.70
C PHE A 313 12.70 24.49 -10.91
N TYR A 314 14.00 24.59 -11.23
CA TYR A 314 14.90 25.50 -10.54
C TYR A 314 14.61 26.98 -10.84
N LYS A 315 14.20 27.29 -12.07
CA LYS A 315 13.77 28.64 -12.43
C LYS A 315 12.57 29.09 -11.58
N LYS A 316 11.52 28.26 -11.49
CA LYS A 316 10.35 28.55 -10.63
C LYS A 316 10.70 28.63 -9.15
N ALA A 317 11.67 27.82 -8.70
CA ALA A 317 12.14 27.90 -7.33
C ALA A 317 12.84 29.25 -7.06
N LEU A 318 13.68 29.71 -7.97
CA LEU A 318 14.38 30.99 -7.85
C LEU A 318 13.41 32.17 -7.83
N GLU A 319 12.41 32.18 -8.72
CA GLU A 319 11.37 33.23 -8.77
C GLU A 319 10.65 33.44 -7.43
N ASN A 320 10.51 32.38 -6.61
CA ASN A 320 9.89 32.47 -5.28
C ASN A 320 10.77 33.17 -4.23
N TYR A 321 12.07 33.35 -4.49
CA TYR A 321 13.01 34.03 -3.58
C TYR A 321 13.40 35.42 -4.07
N GLU A 322 13.08 35.76 -5.32
CA GLU A 322 13.35 37.08 -5.92
C GLU A 322 12.16 38.05 -5.81
N GLY A 323 10.96 37.59 -5.41
CA GLY A 323 9.76 38.38 -5.12
C GLY A 323 9.59 38.57 -3.63
#